data_d1f5e63069d69b0cecfbbb09e1fb186a
#
_entry.id   d1f5e63069d69b0cecfbbb09e1fb186a
#
_cell.length_a   1.000
_cell.length_b   1.000
_cell.length_c   1.000
_cell.angle_alpha   90.00
_cell.angle_beta   90.00
_cell.angle_gamma   90.00
#
_symmetry.space_group_name_H-M   'P 1'
#
loop_
_entity.id
_entity.type
_entity.pdbx_description
1 polymer ?
#
loop_
_entity_poly.entity_id
_entity_poly.type
_entity_poly.pdbx_seq_one_letter_code
_entity_poly.pdbx_strand_id
1 'polypeptide(L)'
;PVDPIIFDTGHQSYVHKIVTGRRDLFDSLRQRDGLSGYPARDESPHDWTESSHGSASLSYADGLAKAFACTGQTDRRVVAVIGDGALTGGMAWEALDSIAEGVDRPVVIVVNDNGRSYGSTVGGLAHTLAALRDRTVGRGTPTVRSRRLLHGLRHRPTGEVSPQSLFSDLGIPYLGPVDGHDLHALEDAVRRARDFGGPVIVHTVTEKGHGYAPALADDTDRMHCIG
;
A
#
# COMPACT_ATOMS: atom_id res chain seq x y z
N PRO A 1 -3.85 -0.31 -19.45
CA PRO A 1 -4.39 0.31 -18.24
C PRO A 1 -4.07 1.79 -18.22
N VAL A 2 -4.97 2.56 -17.70
CA VAL A 2 -4.84 4.03 -17.70
C VAL A 2 -4.07 4.47 -16.45
N ASP A 3 -4.28 3.81 -15.33
CA ASP A 3 -3.72 4.18 -14.03
C ASP A 3 -2.46 3.36 -13.69
N PRO A 4 -1.33 4.01 -13.35
CA PRO A 4 -0.13 3.30 -12.92
C PRO A 4 -0.28 2.72 -11.51
N ILE A 5 0.30 1.53 -11.32
CA ILE A 5 0.46 0.90 -10.01
C ILE A 5 1.96 0.80 -9.73
N ILE A 6 2.39 1.37 -8.60
CA ILE A 6 3.78 1.40 -8.16
C ILE A 6 3.92 0.47 -6.94
N PHE A 7 4.81 -0.50 -7.03
CA PHE A 7 5.11 -1.40 -5.93
C PHE A 7 6.38 -0.96 -5.23
N ASP A 8 6.34 -0.85 -3.91
CA ASP A 8 7.49 -0.43 -3.11
C ASP A 8 8.62 -1.46 -3.16
N THR A 9 8.29 -2.70 -2.87
CA THR A 9 9.27 -3.77 -2.82
C THR A 9 9.04 -4.74 -3.98
N GLY A 10 10.08 -5.06 -4.72
CA GLY A 10 9.98 -5.78 -5.99
C GLY A 10 9.22 -7.10 -5.93
N HIS A 11 9.41 -7.91 -4.88
CA HIS A 11 8.70 -9.17 -4.73
C HIS A 11 7.17 -9.03 -4.54
N GLN A 12 6.67 -7.89 -4.15
CA GLN A 12 5.22 -7.63 -4.11
C GLN A 12 4.61 -7.51 -5.51
N SER A 13 5.43 -7.29 -6.55
CA SER A 13 4.99 -7.14 -7.94
C SER A 13 4.77 -8.46 -8.69
N TYR A 14 5.03 -9.62 -8.09
CA TYR A 14 4.94 -10.90 -8.82
C TYR A 14 3.52 -11.19 -9.30
N VAL A 15 2.50 -10.94 -8.48
CA VAL A 15 1.10 -11.09 -8.92
C VAL A 15 0.80 -10.13 -10.06
N HIS A 16 1.29 -8.88 -10.00
CA HIS A 16 1.17 -7.91 -11.08
C HIS A 16 1.80 -8.43 -12.38
N LYS A 17 3.01 -9.02 -12.31
CA LYS A 17 3.65 -9.63 -13.50
C LYS A 17 2.80 -10.77 -14.08
N ILE A 18 2.23 -11.63 -13.23
CA ILE A 18 1.37 -12.74 -13.66
C ILE A 18 0.13 -12.22 -14.40
N VAL A 19 -0.60 -11.28 -13.83
CA VAL A 19 -1.85 -10.76 -14.41
C VAL A 19 -1.63 -9.82 -15.60
N THR A 20 -0.40 -9.36 -15.81
CA THR A 20 0.01 -8.55 -16.96
C THR A 20 0.72 -9.38 -18.06
N GLY A 21 0.53 -10.70 -18.05
CA GLY A 21 0.89 -11.59 -19.18
C GLY A 21 2.29 -12.20 -19.09
N ARG A 22 2.98 -12.11 -17.95
CA ARG A 22 4.35 -12.65 -17.78
C ARG A 22 4.41 -13.96 -16.99
N ARG A 23 3.26 -14.61 -16.77
CA ARG A 23 3.18 -15.85 -15.98
C ARG A 23 4.15 -16.94 -16.47
N ASP A 24 4.20 -17.16 -17.77
CA ASP A 24 4.97 -18.25 -18.37
C ASP A 24 6.49 -17.99 -18.37
N LEU A 25 6.92 -16.81 -17.95
CA LEU A 25 8.33 -16.44 -17.83
C LEU A 25 8.89 -16.70 -16.41
N PHE A 26 8.06 -17.12 -15.45
CA PHE A 26 8.46 -17.26 -14.05
C PHE A 26 9.55 -18.31 -13.81
N ASP A 27 9.70 -19.31 -14.69
CA ASP A 27 10.80 -20.29 -14.62
C ASP A 27 12.18 -19.62 -14.79
N SER A 28 12.23 -18.42 -15.39
CA SER A 28 13.44 -17.62 -15.56
C SER A 28 13.58 -16.48 -14.55
N LEU A 29 12.72 -16.43 -13.52
CA LEU A 29 12.70 -15.35 -12.54
C LEU A 29 14.08 -15.17 -11.88
N ARG A 30 14.60 -13.93 -11.92
CA ARG A 30 15.92 -13.54 -11.39
C ARG A 30 17.12 -14.24 -12.03
N GLN A 31 16.93 -14.93 -13.14
CA GLN A 31 18.03 -15.47 -13.91
C GLN A 31 18.58 -14.41 -14.88
N ARG A 32 19.81 -14.62 -15.33
CA ARG A 32 20.41 -13.75 -16.35
C ARG A 32 19.58 -13.83 -17.64
N ASP A 33 19.28 -12.66 -18.19
CA ASP A 33 18.44 -12.51 -19.39
C ASP A 33 17.02 -13.08 -19.24
N GLY A 34 16.59 -13.35 -18.00
CA GLY A 34 15.26 -13.83 -17.65
C GLY A 34 14.37 -12.74 -17.04
N LEU A 35 13.24 -13.17 -16.45
CA LEU A 35 12.28 -12.27 -15.82
C LEU A 35 12.91 -11.56 -14.60
N SER A 36 12.84 -10.22 -14.57
CA SER A 36 13.33 -9.41 -13.45
C SER A 36 12.55 -9.72 -12.16
N GLY A 37 13.25 -9.74 -11.04
CA GLY A 37 12.64 -9.82 -9.70
C GLY A 37 11.94 -8.52 -9.25
N TYR A 38 12.00 -7.47 -10.07
CA TYR A 38 11.42 -6.15 -9.82
C TYR A 38 10.57 -5.71 -11.01
N PRO A 39 9.70 -4.70 -10.89
CA PRO A 39 9.11 -4.07 -12.07
C PRO A 39 10.20 -3.63 -13.04
N ALA A 40 9.98 -3.84 -14.31
CA ALA A 40 10.94 -3.53 -15.37
C ALA A 40 10.21 -2.99 -16.61
N ARG A 41 10.56 -1.77 -17.01
CA ARG A 41 9.85 -1.03 -18.07
C ARG A 41 10.05 -1.63 -19.45
N ASP A 42 11.13 -2.33 -19.66
CA ASP A 42 11.43 -3.08 -20.89
C ASP A 42 10.64 -4.39 -21.00
N GLU A 43 10.14 -4.91 -19.87
CA GLU A 43 9.31 -6.11 -19.86
C GLU A 43 7.82 -5.83 -20.15
N SER A 44 7.32 -4.67 -19.72
CA SER A 44 5.89 -4.38 -19.80
C SER A 44 5.56 -2.89 -19.73
N PRO A 45 4.61 -2.39 -20.55
CA PRO A 45 4.10 -1.03 -20.43
C PRO A 45 3.29 -0.80 -19.13
N HIS A 46 3.02 -1.84 -18.35
CA HIS A 46 2.39 -1.75 -17.05
C HIS A 46 3.37 -1.42 -15.92
N ASP A 47 4.67 -1.56 -16.16
CA ASP A 47 5.71 -1.28 -15.18
C ASP A 47 6.20 0.17 -15.38
N TRP A 48 5.93 1.02 -14.40
CA TRP A 48 6.22 2.47 -14.48
C TRP A 48 7.53 2.85 -13.80
N THR A 49 8.05 1.99 -12.93
CA THR A 49 9.27 2.21 -12.17
C THR A 49 10.15 0.97 -12.19
N GLU A 50 11.44 1.16 -11.96
CA GLU A 50 12.44 0.08 -11.90
C GLU A 50 13.17 0.07 -10.56
N SER A 51 12.59 0.67 -9.53
CA SER A 51 13.23 0.74 -8.22
C SER A 51 13.12 -0.57 -7.46
N SER A 52 14.25 -0.99 -6.87
CA SER A 52 14.33 -2.06 -5.88
C SER A 52 14.48 -1.52 -4.45
N HIS A 53 14.56 -0.19 -4.29
CA HIS A 53 14.78 0.46 -3.02
C HIS A 53 13.47 0.55 -2.22
N GLY A 54 13.47 0.02 -0.99
CA GLY A 54 12.32 0.15 -0.08
C GLY A 54 12.03 1.61 0.26
N SER A 55 10.78 1.92 0.55
CA SER A 55 10.26 3.24 0.93
C SER A 55 10.23 4.29 -0.18
N ALA A 56 10.47 3.92 -1.45
CA ALA A 56 10.54 4.85 -2.58
C ALA A 56 9.24 4.99 -3.36
N SER A 57 8.29 4.05 -3.24
CA SER A 57 7.07 4.00 -4.07
C SER A 57 6.22 5.27 -3.97
N LEU A 58 6.12 5.84 -2.78
CA LEU A 58 5.30 7.03 -2.54
C LEU A 58 5.89 8.26 -3.23
N SER A 59 7.22 8.39 -3.25
CA SER A 59 7.91 9.48 -3.97
C SER A 59 7.68 9.38 -5.49
N TYR A 60 7.74 8.16 -6.05
CA TYR A 60 7.40 7.94 -7.46
C TYR A 60 5.94 8.25 -7.75
N ALA A 61 5.03 7.85 -6.86
CA ALA A 61 3.61 8.09 -7.03
C ALA A 61 3.28 9.59 -7.00
N ASP A 62 3.86 10.34 -6.07
CA ASP A 62 3.72 11.80 -5.99
C ASP A 62 4.27 12.49 -7.25
N GLY A 63 5.46 12.08 -7.71
CA GLY A 63 6.06 12.59 -8.94
C GLY A 63 5.21 12.35 -10.18
N LEU A 64 4.64 11.15 -10.33
CA LEU A 64 3.75 10.81 -11.44
C LEU A 64 2.44 11.60 -11.38
N ALA A 65 1.83 11.73 -10.20
CA ALA A 65 0.62 12.53 -10.03
C ALA A 65 0.85 14.00 -10.41
N LYS A 66 1.98 14.59 -9.99
CA LYS A 66 2.40 15.93 -10.41
C LYS A 66 2.60 16.03 -11.93
N ALA A 67 3.26 15.04 -12.54
CA ALA A 67 3.47 15.01 -13.98
C ALA A 67 2.15 14.92 -14.75
N PHE A 68 1.19 14.13 -14.29
CA PHE A 68 -0.13 14.04 -14.90
C PHE A 68 -0.89 15.37 -14.78
N ALA A 69 -0.86 16.02 -13.62
CA ALA A 69 -1.45 17.33 -13.46
C ALA A 69 -0.83 18.37 -14.42
N CYS A 70 0.51 18.43 -14.51
CA CYS A 70 1.22 19.34 -15.42
C CYS A 70 0.93 19.09 -16.89
N THR A 71 0.57 17.84 -17.27
CA THR A 71 0.27 17.45 -18.66
C THR A 71 -1.23 17.39 -18.96
N GLY A 72 -2.08 17.85 -18.03
CA GLY A 72 -3.53 17.89 -18.20
C GLY A 72 -4.23 16.53 -18.12
N GLN A 73 -3.57 15.49 -17.62
CA GLN A 73 -4.13 14.13 -17.46
C GLN A 73 -4.80 13.98 -16.08
N THR A 74 -5.77 14.81 -15.78
CA THR A 74 -6.40 14.94 -14.46
C THR A 74 -7.38 13.82 -14.10
N ASP A 75 -7.74 12.98 -15.07
CA ASP A 75 -8.59 11.81 -14.91
C ASP A 75 -7.83 10.56 -14.40
N ARG A 76 -6.49 10.60 -14.42
CA ARG A 76 -5.65 9.50 -13.96
C ARG A 76 -5.49 9.46 -12.45
N ARG A 77 -5.36 8.24 -11.94
CA ARG A 77 -5.01 7.95 -10.54
C ARG A 77 -3.67 7.24 -10.49
N VAL A 78 -2.88 7.49 -9.46
CA VAL A 78 -1.66 6.73 -9.20
C VAL A 78 -1.86 5.89 -7.95
N VAL A 79 -1.63 4.59 -8.06
CA VAL A 79 -1.74 3.66 -6.95
C VAL A 79 -0.33 3.28 -6.49
N ALA A 80 -0.02 3.49 -5.22
CA ALA A 80 1.22 3.02 -4.61
C ALA A 80 0.91 1.92 -3.59
N VAL A 81 1.58 0.77 -3.73
CA VAL A 81 1.47 -0.35 -2.78
C VAL A 81 2.75 -0.39 -1.95
N ILE A 82 2.61 -0.18 -0.65
CA ILE A 82 3.72 -0.16 0.30
C ILE A 82 3.46 -1.11 1.46
N GLY A 83 4.45 -1.93 1.84
CA GLY A 83 4.38 -2.78 3.02
C GLY A 83 4.61 -2.00 4.31
N ASP A 84 4.09 -2.51 5.44
CA ASP A 84 4.29 -1.91 6.77
C ASP A 84 5.76 -1.77 7.14
N GLY A 85 6.61 -2.73 6.74
CA GLY A 85 8.07 -2.64 6.93
C GLY A 85 8.69 -1.49 6.15
N ALA A 86 8.36 -1.33 4.87
CA ALA A 86 8.85 -0.24 4.02
C ALA A 86 8.32 1.12 4.47
N LEU A 87 7.12 1.18 5.04
CA LEU A 87 6.53 2.40 5.59
C LEU A 87 7.32 2.95 6.79
N THR A 88 8.19 2.16 7.42
CA THR A 88 9.08 2.65 8.49
C THR A 88 10.26 3.49 8.00
N GLY A 89 10.54 3.49 6.71
CA GLY A 89 11.66 4.23 6.13
C GLY A 89 11.38 5.74 5.99
N GLY A 90 12.42 6.56 6.18
CA GLY A 90 12.31 8.03 6.17
C GLY A 90 11.75 8.59 4.87
N MET A 91 12.16 8.05 3.71
CA MET A 91 11.65 8.50 2.40
C MET A 91 10.13 8.38 2.26
N ALA A 92 9.52 7.35 2.87
CA ALA A 92 8.06 7.20 2.85
C ALA A 92 7.38 8.38 3.57
N TRP A 93 7.96 8.84 4.68
CA TRP A 93 7.42 9.97 5.46
C TRP A 93 7.62 11.31 4.75
N GLU A 94 8.77 11.54 4.12
CA GLU A 94 9.00 12.71 3.28
C GLU A 94 7.99 12.76 2.11
N ALA A 95 7.73 11.61 1.50
CA ALA A 95 6.73 11.53 0.44
C ALA A 95 5.30 11.76 0.94
N LEU A 96 4.94 11.23 2.12
CA LEU A 96 3.63 11.47 2.74
C LEU A 96 3.43 12.96 3.04
N ASP A 97 4.44 13.64 3.57
CA ASP A 97 4.41 15.08 3.81
C ASP A 97 4.17 15.85 2.49
N SER A 98 4.91 15.51 1.43
CA SER A 98 4.72 16.12 0.10
C SER A 98 3.35 15.82 -0.52
N ILE A 99 2.83 14.59 -0.34
CA ILE A 99 1.52 14.18 -0.84
C ILE A 99 0.41 14.93 -0.08
N ALA A 100 0.55 15.10 1.23
CA ALA A 100 -0.41 15.78 2.08
C ALA A 100 -0.62 17.23 1.69
N GLU A 101 0.42 17.92 1.21
CA GLU A 101 0.33 19.30 0.71
C GLU A 101 -0.55 19.43 -0.54
N GLY A 102 -0.67 18.36 -1.34
CA GLY A 102 -1.41 18.37 -2.58
C GLY A 102 -2.78 17.73 -2.49
N VAL A 103 -3.77 18.44 -1.94
CA VAL A 103 -5.14 17.93 -1.72
C VAL A 103 -5.88 17.46 -2.98
N ASP A 104 -5.44 17.91 -4.15
CA ASP A 104 -6.00 17.59 -5.47
C ASP A 104 -5.21 16.51 -6.22
N ARG A 105 -4.17 15.94 -5.60
CA ARG A 105 -3.35 14.89 -6.22
C ARG A 105 -4.00 13.53 -6.04
N PRO A 106 -4.42 12.85 -7.11
CA PRO A 106 -5.15 11.60 -7.03
C PRO A 106 -4.20 10.41 -6.79
N VAL A 107 -3.63 10.31 -5.60
CA VAL A 107 -2.75 9.22 -5.17
C VAL A 107 -3.48 8.31 -4.20
N VAL A 108 -3.63 7.04 -4.55
CA VAL A 108 -4.16 5.99 -3.67
C VAL A 108 -2.99 5.23 -3.06
N ILE A 109 -2.82 5.30 -1.76
CA ILE A 109 -1.76 4.62 -1.01
C ILE A 109 -2.34 3.38 -0.36
N VAL A 110 -1.97 2.20 -0.87
CA VAL A 110 -2.35 0.91 -0.28
C VAL A 110 -1.26 0.47 0.67
N VAL A 111 -1.54 0.53 1.97
CA VAL A 111 -0.65 0.00 3.01
C VAL A 111 -0.98 -1.47 3.21
N ASN A 112 -0.08 -2.36 2.78
CA ASN A 112 -0.16 -3.80 3.00
C ASN A 112 0.48 -4.15 4.35
N ASP A 113 -0.34 -4.29 5.37
CA ASP A 113 0.09 -4.50 6.74
C ASP A 113 -0.08 -5.96 7.16
N ASN A 114 1.02 -6.70 7.27
CA ASN A 114 1.07 -8.04 7.83
C ASN A 114 1.93 -8.14 9.10
N GLY A 115 2.44 -7.01 9.60
CA GLY A 115 3.20 -6.91 10.83
C GLY A 115 4.63 -7.41 10.76
N ARG A 116 5.13 -7.74 9.54
CA ARG A 116 6.49 -8.23 9.39
C ARG A 116 7.04 -8.05 7.98
N SER A 117 8.37 -7.98 7.90
CA SER A 117 9.12 -8.19 6.66
C SER A 117 9.90 -9.52 6.75
N TYR A 118 11.19 -9.54 7.06
CA TYR A 118 11.90 -10.76 7.47
C TYR A 118 11.45 -11.19 8.86
N GLY A 119 11.64 -10.34 9.87
CA GLY A 119 11.08 -10.48 11.21
C GLY A 119 9.89 -9.56 11.43
N SER A 120 9.40 -9.51 12.66
CA SER A 120 8.34 -8.57 13.05
C SER A 120 8.77 -7.13 12.85
N THR A 121 7.88 -6.31 12.31
CA THR A 121 8.11 -4.87 12.21
C THR A 121 8.24 -4.25 13.60
N VAL A 122 9.26 -3.43 13.83
CA VAL A 122 9.56 -2.82 15.12
C VAL A 122 9.49 -1.30 15.08
N GLY A 123 9.32 -0.67 16.25
CA GLY A 123 9.29 0.78 16.38
C GLY A 123 7.91 1.34 16.69
N GLY A 124 7.82 2.66 16.90
CA GLY A 124 6.58 3.33 17.28
C GLY A 124 5.46 3.17 16.24
N LEU A 125 5.81 3.24 14.96
CA LEU A 125 4.85 2.98 13.87
C LEU A 125 4.31 1.56 13.91
N ALA A 126 5.17 0.56 14.15
CA ALA A 126 4.75 -0.84 14.25
C ALA A 126 3.74 -1.04 15.39
N HIS A 127 3.93 -0.40 16.53
CA HIS A 127 2.97 -0.43 17.64
C HIS A 127 1.63 0.22 17.27
N THR A 128 1.67 1.32 16.52
CA THR A 128 0.46 2.00 16.03
C THR A 128 -0.31 1.13 15.05
N LEU A 129 0.36 0.51 14.09
CA LEU A 129 -0.26 -0.41 13.12
C LEU A 129 -0.79 -1.67 13.81
N ALA A 130 -0.05 -2.25 14.78
CA ALA A 130 -0.52 -3.38 15.56
C ALA A 130 -1.84 -3.07 16.29
N ALA A 131 -1.94 -1.90 16.94
CA ALA A 131 -3.18 -1.46 17.59
C ALA A 131 -4.35 -1.25 16.62
N LEU A 132 -4.08 -0.95 15.35
CA LEU A 132 -5.10 -0.88 14.29
C LEU A 132 -5.53 -2.30 13.84
N ARG A 133 -4.60 -3.24 13.67
CA ARG A 133 -4.89 -4.64 13.31
C ARG A 133 -5.77 -5.32 14.36
N ASP A 134 -5.47 -5.17 15.64
CA ASP A 134 -6.22 -5.78 16.74
C ASP A 134 -7.71 -5.39 16.74
N ARG A 135 -8.04 -4.22 16.20
CA ARG A 135 -9.43 -3.77 16.05
C ARG A 135 -10.18 -4.50 14.93
N THR A 136 -9.48 -5.04 13.94
CA THR A 136 -10.08 -5.76 12.82
C THR A 136 -10.42 -7.20 13.22
N VAL A 137 -9.55 -7.85 13.96
CA VAL A 137 -9.69 -9.25 14.38
C VAL A 137 -10.76 -9.44 15.45
N GLY A 138 -11.08 -8.41 16.22
CA GLY A 138 -12.00 -8.49 17.37
C GLY A 138 -13.49 -8.20 17.09
N ARG A 139 -13.87 -7.84 15.85
CA ARG A 139 -15.27 -7.52 15.52
C ARG A 139 -15.59 -7.99 14.11
N GLY A 140 -16.53 -8.93 14.01
CA GLY A 140 -17.16 -9.28 12.74
C GLY A 140 -17.60 -8.03 11.97
N THR A 141 -17.28 -8.01 10.67
CA THR A 141 -17.57 -7.00 9.65
C THR A 141 -17.89 -5.60 10.18
N PRO A 142 -16.97 -4.63 10.06
CA PRO A 142 -17.32 -3.25 10.36
C PRO A 142 -18.32 -2.76 9.31
N THR A 143 -19.57 -2.70 9.67
CA THR A 143 -20.56 -1.92 8.94
C THR A 143 -20.09 -0.47 8.97
N VAL A 144 -19.60 -0.03 7.84
CA VAL A 144 -19.04 1.30 7.63
C VAL A 144 -20.11 2.34 7.92
N ARG A 145 -20.07 2.96 9.07
CA ARG A 145 -20.75 4.22 9.32
C ARG A 145 -20.03 5.34 8.57
N SER A 146 -20.19 5.34 7.26
CA SER A 146 -19.55 6.23 6.29
C SER A 146 -19.80 7.74 6.49
N ARG A 147 -20.70 8.14 7.37
CA ARG A 147 -21.04 9.56 7.59
C ARG A 147 -20.24 10.28 8.66
N ARG A 148 -19.39 9.58 9.44
CA ARG A 148 -18.60 10.23 10.50
C ARG A 148 -17.15 10.54 10.12
N LEU A 149 -16.64 9.96 9.03
CA LEU A 149 -15.25 10.21 8.59
C LEU A 149 -15.03 11.64 8.04
N LEU A 150 -16.04 12.23 7.43
CA LEU A 150 -15.98 13.61 6.93
C LEU A 150 -16.22 14.69 8.02
N HIS A 151 -16.59 14.28 9.24
CA HIS A 151 -16.84 15.22 10.35
C HIS A 151 -15.76 15.21 11.43
N GLY A 152 -14.73 14.37 11.31
CA GLY A 152 -13.62 14.27 12.28
C GLY A 152 -12.58 15.40 12.24
N LEU A 153 -12.66 16.30 11.26
CA LEU A 153 -11.74 17.46 11.12
C LEU A 153 -12.04 18.62 12.08
N ARG A 154 -13.01 18.51 12.97
CA ARG A 154 -13.29 19.55 13.96
C ARG A 154 -13.26 19.02 15.38
N HIS A 155 -12.17 19.34 16.08
CA HIS A 155 -11.98 19.37 17.54
C HIS A 155 -12.35 18.10 18.33
N ARG A 156 -11.36 17.32 18.74
CA ARG A 156 -11.41 16.50 19.94
C ARG A 156 -10.64 17.16 21.08
N PRO A 157 -11.31 17.57 22.16
CA PRO A 157 -10.66 17.82 23.43
C PRO A 157 -10.73 16.52 24.23
N THR A 158 -9.72 15.68 24.19
CA THR A 158 -9.34 14.71 25.23
C THR A 158 -8.21 13.82 24.69
N GLY A 159 -7.16 13.71 25.45
CA GLY A 159 -5.85 13.13 25.17
C GLY A 159 -5.74 11.63 24.81
N GLU A 160 -6.73 11.02 24.16
CA GLU A 160 -6.60 9.70 23.56
C GLU A 160 -6.18 9.85 22.09
N VAL A 161 -4.90 9.68 21.85
CA VAL A 161 -4.37 9.55 20.48
C VAL A 161 -4.91 8.24 19.90
N SER A 162 -5.92 8.36 19.02
CA SER A 162 -6.36 7.22 18.24
C SER A 162 -5.25 6.87 17.24
N PRO A 163 -4.86 5.59 17.07
CA PRO A 163 -3.89 5.20 16.04
C PRO A 163 -4.27 5.65 14.62
N GLN A 164 -5.55 5.87 14.36
CA GLN A 164 -6.06 6.45 13.11
C GLN A 164 -5.68 7.93 12.95
N SER A 165 -5.34 8.63 14.05
CA SER A 165 -4.96 10.03 13.98
C SER A 165 -3.64 10.25 13.25
N LEU A 166 -2.73 9.28 13.25
CA LEU A 166 -1.41 9.41 12.64
C LEU A 166 -1.47 9.92 11.19
N PHE A 167 -2.30 9.28 10.35
CA PHE A 167 -2.44 9.69 8.95
C PHE A 167 -3.43 10.85 8.78
N SER A 168 -4.48 10.89 9.60
CA SER A 168 -5.45 11.98 9.58
C SER A 168 -4.84 13.30 10.04
N ASP A 169 -3.88 13.26 10.96
CA ASP A 169 -3.16 14.44 11.46
C ASP A 169 -2.18 15.00 10.41
N LEU A 170 -1.74 14.15 9.46
CA LEU A 170 -1.04 14.59 8.24
C LEU A 170 -1.98 15.19 7.19
N GLY A 171 -3.30 15.17 7.40
CA GLY A 171 -4.27 15.67 6.44
C GLY A 171 -4.64 14.69 5.33
N ILE A 172 -4.14 13.44 5.36
CA ILE A 172 -4.46 12.41 4.36
C ILE A 172 -5.62 11.55 4.87
N PRO A 173 -6.77 11.51 4.18
CA PRO A 173 -7.88 10.64 4.51
C PRO A 173 -7.47 9.17 4.60
N TYR A 174 -8.06 8.47 5.55
CA TYR A 174 -7.73 7.09 5.87
C TYR A 174 -8.98 6.19 5.76
N LEU A 175 -8.85 5.11 5.00
CA LEU A 175 -9.82 4.04 4.85
C LEU A 175 -9.26 2.74 5.41
N GLY A 176 -9.89 2.21 6.42
CA GLY A 176 -9.45 0.95 7.03
C GLY A 176 -9.54 0.92 8.55
N PRO A 177 -8.95 -0.11 9.18
CA PRO A 177 -8.33 -1.26 8.53
C PRO A 177 -9.33 -2.15 7.79
N VAL A 178 -8.95 -2.67 6.61
CA VAL A 178 -9.73 -3.57 5.76
C VAL A 178 -9.09 -4.94 5.79
N ASP A 179 -9.88 -6.01 5.87
CA ASP A 179 -9.35 -7.36 5.67
C ASP A 179 -8.91 -7.52 4.21
N GLY A 180 -7.59 -7.65 3.99
CA GLY A 180 -7.00 -7.79 2.67
C GLY A 180 -7.26 -9.15 2.00
N HIS A 181 -7.85 -10.12 2.73
CA HIS A 181 -8.28 -11.40 2.19
C HIS A 181 -9.77 -11.43 1.87
N ASP A 182 -10.54 -10.42 2.27
CA ASP A 182 -11.91 -10.20 1.82
C ASP A 182 -11.90 -9.33 0.55
N LEU A 183 -12.02 -9.99 -0.61
CA LEU A 183 -11.97 -9.31 -1.92
C LEU A 183 -13.08 -8.28 -2.09
N HIS A 184 -14.27 -8.52 -1.54
CA HIS A 184 -15.38 -7.56 -1.64
C HIS A 184 -15.12 -6.31 -0.82
N ALA A 185 -14.66 -6.46 0.42
CA ALA A 185 -14.31 -5.35 1.28
C ALA A 185 -13.15 -4.52 0.71
N LEU A 186 -12.15 -5.21 0.14
CA LEU A 186 -11.00 -4.57 -0.50
C LEU A 186 -11.42 -3.81 -1.76
N GLU A 187 -12.23 -4.41 -2.63
CA GLU A 187 -12.73 -3.77 -3.84
C GLU A 187 -13.55 -2.51 -3.52
N ASP A 188 -14.43 -2.59 -2.54
CA ASP A 188 -15.21 -1.44 -2.06
C ASP A 188 -14.32 -0.31 -1.53
N ALA A 189 -13.29 -0.64 -0.75
CA ALA A 189 -12.34 0.33 -0.23
C ALA A 189 -11.57 1.02 -1.36
N VAL A 190 -11.07 0.26 -2.33
CA VAL A 190 -10.32 0.79 -3.47
C VAL A 190 -11.22 1.65 -4.38
N ARG A 191 -12.47 1.25 -4.63
CA ARG A 191 -13.44 2.06 -5.39
C ARG A 191 -13.69 3.40 -4.70
N ARG A 192 -13.91 3.40 -3.40
CA ARG A 192 -14.11 4.62 -2.61
C ARG A 192 -12.87 5.52 -2.63
N ALA A 193 -11.68 4.92 -2.54
CA ALA A 193 -10.43 5.64 -2.64
C ALA A 193 -10.28 6.32 -4.01
N ARG A 194 -10.56 5.59 -5.09
CA ARG A 194 -10.55 6.12 -6.46
C ARG A 194 -11.50 7.31 -6.62
N ASP A 195 -12.72 7.17 -6.09
CA ASP A 195 -13.78 8.17 -6.26
C ASP A 195 -13.58 9.40 -5.36
N PHE A 196 -12.67 9.33 -4.38
CA PHE A 196 -12.33 10.44 -3.50
C PHE A 196 -11.66 11.60 -4.27
N GLY A 197 -10.83 11.30 -5.26
CA GLY A 197 -10.24 12.28 -6.17
C GLY A 197 -9.00 13.02 -5.67
N GLY A 198 -8.62 12.84 -4.41
CA GLY A 198 -7.40 13.35 -3.77
C GLY A 198 -6.53 12.23 -3.20
N PRO A 199 -5.49 12.57 -2.43
CA PRO A 199 -4.66 11.56 -1.75
C PRO A 199 -5.48 10.82 -0.69
N VAL A 200 -5.31 9.50 -0.62
CA VAL A 200 -6.03 8.67 0.35
C VAL A 200 -5.25 7.42 0.69
N ILE A 201 -5.26 7.03 1.95
CA ILE A 201 -4.66 5.79 2.44
C ILE A 201 -5.74 4.71 2.55
N VAL A 202 -5.48 3.55 1.93
CA VAL A 202 -6.23 2.30 2.13
C VAL A 202 -5.35 1.36 2.94
N HIS A 203 -5.68 1.15 4.21
CA HIS A 203 -4.94 0.26 5.08
C HIS A 203 -5.54 -1.14 5.00
N THR A 204 -4.79 -2.08 4.44
CA THR A 204 -5.17 -3.48 4.29
C THR A 204 -4.39 -4.34 5.27
N VAL A 205 -5.11 -5.15 6.03
CA VAL A 205 -4.51 -6.13 6.95
C VAL A 205 -4.46 -7.47 6.26
N THR A 206 -3.26 -8.05 6.18
CA THR A 206 -3.04 -9.35 5.52
C THR A 206 -2.27 -10.29 6.44
N GLU A 207 -2.31 -11.58 6.12
CA GLU A 207 -1.47 -12.60 6.72
C GLU A 207 -0.41 -13.03 5.72
N LYS A 208 0.87 -12.87 6.08
CA LYS A 208 1.97 -13.30 5.23
C LYS A 208 1.98 -14.81 5.11
N GLY A 209 2.03 -15.30 3.87
CA GLY A 209 1.94 -16.74 3.56
C GLY A 209 0.51 -17.28 3.47
N HIS A 210 -0.52 -16.42 3.57
CA HIS A 210 -1.91 -16.85 3.46
C HIS A 210 -2.17 -17.67 2.19
N GLY A 211 -2.86 -18.81 2.37
CA GLY A 211 -3.15 -19.76 1.28
C GLY A 211 -2.02 -20.74 0.95
N TYR A 212 -0.82 -20.60 1.57
CA TYR A 212 0.30 -21.51 1.35
C TYR A 212 0.83 -22.08 2.65
N ALA A 213 0.43 -23.29 2.98
CA ALA A 213 0.73 -23.94 4.25
C ALA A 213 2.24 -24.00 4.60
N PRO A 214 3.17 -24.25 3.65
CA PRO A 214 4.61 -24.24 3.97
C PRO A 214 5.10 -22.87 4.46
N ALA A 215 4.60 -21.78 3.89
CA ALA A 215 4.97 -20.43 4.35
C ALA A 215 4.36 -20.12 5.73
N LEU A 216 3.15 -20.57 6.00
CA LEU A 216 2.52 -20.42 7.32
C LEU A 216 3.26 -21.19 8.40
N ALA A 217 3.86 -22.33 8.07
CA ALA A 217 4.64 -23.17 8.97
C ALA A 217 6.10 -22.71 9.15
N ASP A 218 6.57 -21.77 8.32
CA ASP A 218 7.91 -21.22 8.44
C ASP A 218 7.95 -20.09 9.46
N ASP A 219 8.50 -20.39 10.64
CA ASP A 219 8.62 -19.42 11.74
C ASP A 219 9.77 -18.41 11.54
N THR A 220 10.68 -18.68 10.60
CA THR A 220 11.86 -17.84 10.38
C THR A 220 11.47 -16.52 9.72
N ASP A 221 11.01 -16.58 8.47
CA ASP A 221 10.68 -15.36 7.69
C ASP A 221 9.41 -15.50 6.85
N ARG A 222 8.65 -16.59 7.02
CA ARG A 222 7.46 -16.89 6.24
C ARG A 222 7.76 -16.95 4.73
N MET A 223 8.89 -17.50 4.38
CA MET A 223 9.39 -17.58 3.00
C MET A 223 9.50 -16.19 2.33
N HIS A 224 9.92 -15.18 3.09
CA HIS A 224 10.15 -13.83 2.57
C HIS A 224 11.27 -13.83 1.53
N CYS A 225 12.33 -14.56 1.78
CA CYS A 225 13.39 -14.87 0.84
C CYS A 225 13.39 -16.36 0.55
N ILE A 226 13.23 -16.70 -0.71
CA ILE A 226 13.56 -18.01 -1.22
C ILE A 226 14.95 -17.88 -1.85
N GLY A 227 15.97 -18.37 -1.10
CA GLY A 227 17.36 -18.35 -1.54
C GLY A 227 17.63 -19.39 -2.60
#